data_0fee80094e883ca608b224ef59e94e92
#
_entry.id   0fee80094e883ca608b224ef59e94e92
#
_cell.length_a   1.000
_cell.length_b   1.000
_cell.length_c   1.000
_cell.angle_alpha   90.00
_cell.angle_beta   90.00
_cell.angle_gamma   90.00
#
_symmetry.space_group_name_H-M   'P 1'
#
loop_
_entity.id
_entity.type
_entity.pdbx_description
1 polymer ?
#
loop_
_entity_poly.entity_id
_entity_poly.type
_entity_poly.pdbx_seq_one_letter_code
_entity_poly.pdbx_strand_id
1 'polypeptide(L)'
;VAIRWISIVLTLAMTGAQWLTAARAAEPQVPMLWDAKERLPKPDLSALPRLRFLTTTDFPPFNFLDGAGRLSGFHVDLARAICAELGIAEKCQIQALPWAELEGALQKGEGEAIIAGIAATPESRSKYAFSRSYLQFPARFIMPKAKALTEPIFDRLRGKRVGVVAGSAHERMLRDYFGTVQVVPFAQLKELYDGLKDGKVDAGFGDGMRFAFWLGSSNAAACCRFAGGPYLAPEYLGSGMAIATRANDPALAAAFDYALQEISVKGIFAEFYLRYFPVSFF
;
A
#
# COMPACT_ATOMS: atom_id res chain seq x y z
N VAL A 1 -4.06 7.48 90.97
CA VAL A 1 -3.23 6.87 89.87
C VAL A 1 -4.07 6.84 88.66
N ALA A 2 -3.84 7.77 87.68
CA ALA A 2 -4.59 7.89 86.43
C ALA A 2 -3.75 7.30 85.32
N ILE A 3 -4.25 6.27 84.63
CA ILE A 3 -3.66 5.70 83.45
C ILE A 3 -4.30 6.35 82.21
N ARG A 4 -3.47 7.09 81.46
CA ARG A 4 -3.83 7.70 80.15
C ARG A 4 -3.67 6.69 79.08
N TRP A 5 -4.76 6.36 78.33
CA TRP A 5 -4.73 5.59 77.11
C TRP A 5 -4.40 6.52 75.97
N ILE A 6 -3.30 6.27 75.29
CA ILE A 6 -2.93 6.96 74.00
C ILE A 6 -3.44 6.11 72.89
N SER A 7 -4.47 6.59 72.17
CA SER A 7 -4.96 5.98 70.92
C SER A 7 -4.08 6.43 69.76
N ILE A 8 -3.37 5.50 69.17
CA ILE A 8 -2.59 5.69 67.95
C ILE A 8 -3.56 5.44 66.78
N VAL A 9 -3.92 6.50 66.06
CA VAL A 9 -4.64 6.43 64.80
C VAL A 9 -3.65 6.15 63.69
N LEU A 10 -3.67 4.94 63.16
CA LEU A 10 -2.86 4.52 62.01
C LEU A 10 -3.58 4.93 60.70
N THR A 11 -3.19 6.04 60.09
CA THR A 11 -3.69 6.45 58.76
C THR A 11 -2.98 5.65 57.70
N LEU A 12 -3.67 4.66 57.12
CA LEU A 12 -3.21 3.94 55.90
C LEU A 12 -3.34 4.90 54.71
N ALA A 13 -2.23 5.44 54.24
CA ALA A 13 -2.17 6.11 52.95
C ALA A 13 -2.19 5.05 51.82
N MET A 14 -3.34 4.83 51.19
CA MET A 14 -3.45 4.08 49.96
C MET A 14 -2.85 4.92 48.83
N THR A 15 -1.60 4.68 48.48
CA THR A 15 -0.99 5.17 47.25
C THR A 15 -1.56 4.33 46.08
N GLY A 16 -2.60 4.85 45.41
CA GLY A 16 -3.10 4.29 44.16
C GLY A 16 -2.04 4.39 43.09
N ALA A 17 -1.39 3.26 42.79
CA ALA A 17 -0.54 3.14 41.63
C ALA A 17 -1.46 3.16 40.38
N GLN A 18 -1.59 4.33 39.76
CA GLN A 18 -2.22 4.45 38.46
C GLN A 18 -1.29 3.77 37.45
N TRP A 19 -1.67 2.58 37.06
CA TRP A 19 -1.08 1.90 35.89
C TRP A 19 -1.44 2.73 34.65
N LEU A 20 -0.51 3.57 34.20
CA LEU A 20 -0.57 4.18 32.88
C LEU A 20 -0.47 3.00 31.87
N THR A 21 -1.62 2.54 31.42
CA THR A 21 -1.68 1.69 30.23
C THR A 21 -1.23 2.58 29.08
N ALA A 22 0.05 2.50 28.71
CA ALA A 22 0.54 3.08 27.48
C ALA A 22 -0.33 2.52 26.34
N ALA A 23 -1.12 3.40 25.71
CA ALA A 23 -1.85 3.06 24.51
C ALA A 23 -0.81 2.58 23.49
N ARG A 24 -0.75 1.26 23.28
CA ARG A 24 0.12 0.67 22.29
C ARG A 24 -0.41 1.14 20.95
N ALA A 25 0.36 1.95 20.24
CA ALA A 25 0.04 2.31 18.86
C ALA A 25 -0.16 1.01 18.10
N ALA A 26 -1.29 0.90 17.37
CA ALA A 26 -1.53 -0.27 16.52
C ALA A 26 -0.34 -0.40 15.55
N GLU A 27 0.25 -1.58 15.47
CA GLU A 27 1.31 -1.83 14.50
C GLU A 27 0.77 -1.58 13.09
N PRO A 28 1.52 -0.83 12.25
CA PRO A 28 1.09 -0.56 10.89
C PRO A 28 0.97 -1.90 10.14
N GLN A 29 -0.19 -2.13 9.53
CA GLN A 29 -0.38 -3.30 8.69
C GLN A 29 0.39 -3.09 7.37
N VAL A 30 1.33 -3.98 7.09
CA VAL A 30 2.08 -4.03 5.84
C VAL A 30 1.55 -5.20 5.02
N PRO A 31 1.30 -5.02 3.71
CA PRO A 31 0.78 -6.11 2.90
C PRO A 31 1.78 -7.25 2.81
N MET A 32 1.34 -8.46 3.15
CA MET A 32 2.09 -9.69 2.95
C MET A 32 1.46 -10.43 1.77
N LEU A 33 1.98 -10.23 0.57
CA LEU A 33 1.45 -10.85 -0.66
C LEU A 33 2.08 -12.22 -0.96
N TRP A 34 3.00 -12.68 -0.11
CA TRP A 34 3.77 -13.91 -0.26
C TRP A 34 3.48 -14.88 0.86
N ASP A 35 3.37 -16.16 0.53
CA ASP A 35 3.30 -17.19 1.56
C ASP A 35 4.69 -17.35 2.21
N ALA A 36 4.78 -17.05 3.50
CA ALA A 36 6.02 -17.17 4.26
C ALA A 36 6.57 -18.62 4.34
N LYS A 37 5.74 -19.62 4.03
CA LYS A 37 6.13 -21.05 4.00
C LYS A 37 6.58 -21.50 2.61
N GLU A 38 6.22 -20.79 1.56
CA GLU A 38 6.68 -21.10 0.21
C GLU A 38 8.21 -20.98 0.15
N ARG A 39 8.82 -21.82 -0.66
CA ARG A 39 10.27 -21.78 -0.90
C ARG A 39 10.49 -21.79 -2.40
N LEU A 40 10.86 -20.62 -2.94
CA LEU A 40 11.24 -20.50 -4.34
C LEU A 40 12.73 -20.86 -4.50
N PRO A 41 13.11 -21.57 -5.56
CA PRO A 41 14.52 -21.88 -5.80
C PRO A 41 15.29 -20.59 -6.14
N LYS A 42 16.50 -20.47 -5.59
CA LYS A 42 17.38 -19.36 -5.97
C LYS A 42 17.78 -19.51 -7.44
N PRO A 43 17.55 -18.47 -8.27
CA PRO A 43 17.88 -18.54 -9.69
C PRO A 43 19.41 -18.48 -9.91
N ASP A 44 19.87 -19.17 -10.96
CA ASP A 44 21.24 -18.96 -11.46
C ASP A 44 21.25 -17.84 -12.51
N LEU A 45 21.83 -16.71 -12.15
CA LEU A 45 22.00 -15.54 -13.01
C LEU A 45 23.47 -15.30 -13.41
N SER A 46 24.33 -16.30 -13.27
CA SER A 46 25.76 -16.19 -13.59
C SER A 46 26.01 -15.78 -15.05
N ALA A 47 25.20 -16.32 -15.97
CA ALA A 47 25.25 -16.01 -17.40
C ALA A 47 24.65 -14.64 -17.78
N LEU A 48 23.95 -13.95 -16.85
CA LEU A 48 23.36 -12.66 -17.14
C LEU A 48 24.46 -11.58 -17.18
N PRO A 49 24.70 -10.91 -18.31
CA PRO A 49 25.77 -9.93 -18.43
C PRO A 49 25.46 -8.64 -17.66
N ARG A 50 24.18 -8.26 -17.61
CA ARG A 50 23.65 -7.10 -16.88
C ARG A 50 22.17 -7.30 -16.58
N LEU A 51 21.65 -6.56 -15.61
CA LEU A 51 20.23 -6.36 -15.37
C LEU A 51 19.94 -4.86 -15.33
N ARG A 52 19.24 -4.34 -16.33
CA ARG A 52 18.80 -2.95 -16.36
C ARG A 52 17.29 -2.89 -16.20
N PHE A 53 16.85 -2.24 -15.11
CA PHE A 53 15.47 -1.89 -14.91
C PHE A 53 15.15 -0.58 -15.66
N LEU A 54 14.06 -0.58 -16.43
CA LEU A 54 13.50 0.59 -17.06
C LEU A 54 12.36 1.13 -16.17
N THR A 55 12.33 2.44 -15.95
CA THR A 55 11.31 3.11 -15.16
C THR A 55 11.01 4.49 -15.72
N THR A 56 10.16 5.30 -15.04
CA THR A 56 9.90 6.70 -15.40
C THR A 56 10.35 7.66 -14.30
N THR A 57 10.10 8.97 -14.44
CA THR A 57 10.41 9.98 -13.41
C THR A 57 9.19 10.76 -12.96
N ASP A 58 8.00 10.38 -13.37
CA ASP A 58 6.75 11.14 -13.23
C ASP A 58 5.66 10.41 -12.42
N PHE A 59 6.04 9.43 -11.62
CA PHE A 59 5.11 8.61 -10.84
C PHE A 59 5.47 8.57 -9.35
N PRO A 60 5.43 9.71 -8.61
CA PRO A 60 5.67 9.70 -7.17
C PRO A 60 4.53 8.99 -6.42
N PRO A 61 4.83 8.28 -5.30
CA PRO A 61 6.13 8.11 -4.68
C PRO A 61 6.93 6.92 -5.24
N PHE A 62 6.52 6.34 -6.36
CA PHE A 62 7.11 5.11 -6.90
C PHE A 62 8.43 5.37 -7.62
N ASN A 63 8.46 6.33 -8.53
CA ASN A 63 9.65 6.75 -9.29
C ASN A 63 9.54 8.23 -9.65
N PHE A 64 10.52 9.00 -9.22
CA PHE A 64 10.57 10.45 -9.38
C PHE A 64 12.01 10.95 -9.25
N LEU A 65 12.24 12.21 -9.61
CA LEU A 65 13.51 12.88 -9.31
C LEU A 65 13.39 13.57 -7.94
N ASP A 66 14.37 13.30 -7.06
CA ASP A 66 14.44 13.98 -5.76
C ASP A 66 14.87 15.46 -5.92
N GLY A 67 14.92 16.19 -4.81
CA GLY A 67 15.32 17.59 -4.81
C GLY A 67 16.75 17.87 -5.32
N ALA A 68 17.58 16.84 -5.45
CA ALA A 68 18.92 16.89 -6.02
C ALA A 68 18.96 16.38 -7.48
N GLY A 69 17.82 16.09 -8.09
CA GLY A 69 17.71 15.57 -9.46
C GLY A 69 18.10 14.09 -9.60
N ARG A 70 18.16 13.33 -8.51
CA ARG A 70 18.52 11.92 -8.52
C ARG A 70 17.26 11.07 -8.61
N LEU A 71 17.32 9.98 -9.39
CA LEU A 71 16.24 9.03 -9.49
C LEU A 71 16.03 8.33 -8.14
N SER A 72 14.82 8.45 -7.62
CA SER A 72 14.39 8.02 -6.29
C SER A 72 12.96 7.45 -6.33
N GLY A 73 12.55 6.77 -5.27
CA GLY A 73 11.19 6.26 -5.10
C GLY A 73 11.14 4.79 -4.73
N PHE A 74 9.94 4.33 -4.39
CA PHE A 74 9.68 2.96 -3.97
C PHE A 74 10.18 1.92 -4.98
N HIS A 75 9.92 2.11 -6.28
CA HIS A 75 10.39 1.20 -7.33
C HIS A 75 11.91 1.18 -7.45
N VAL A 76 12.56 2.32 -7.25
CA VAL A 76 14.01 2.45 -7.34
C VAL A 76 14.69 1.70 -6.19
N ASP A 77 14.18 1.86 -4.96
CA ASP A 77 14.68 1.14 -3.80
C ASP A 77 14.39 -0.37 -3.91
N LEU A 78 13.20 -0.73 -4.40
CA LEU A 78 12.83 -2.13 -4.62
C LEU A 78 13.73 -2.79 -5.68
N ALA A 79 14.00 -2.14 -6.81
CA ALA A 79 14.91 -2.64 -7.83
C ALA A 79 16.32 -2.86 -7.29
N ARG A 80 16.85 -1.93 -6.49
CA ARG A 80 18.16 -2.09 -5.83
C ARG A 80 18.18 -3.27 -4.86
N ALA A 81 17.11 -3.43 -4.06
CA ALA A 81 16.99 -4.56 -3.13
C ALA A 81 16.90 -5.90 -3.87
N ILE A 82 16.16 -5.97 -4.98
CA ILE A 82 16.11 -7.15 -5.86
C ILE A 82 17.50 -7.51 -6.35
N CYS A 83 18.26 -6.55 -6.82
CA CYS A 83 19.63 -6.78 -7.30
C CYS A 83 20.56 -7.30 -6.21
N ALA A 84 20.45 -6.74 -5.01
CA ALA A 84 21.22 -7.19 -3.85
C ALA A 84 20.85 -8.62 -3.46
N GLU A 85 19.55 -8.95 -3.43
CA GLU A 85 19.06 -10.27 -3.06
C GLU A 85 19.45 -11.37 -4.08
N LEU A 86 19.46 -11.00 -5.37
CA LEU A 86 19.94 -11.87 -6.44
C LEU A 86 21.46 -12.01 -6.48
N GLY A 87 22.20 -11.20 -5.71
CA GLY A 87 23.67 -11.22 -5.69
C GLY A 87 24.33 -10.64 -6.96
N ILE A 88 23.63 -9.73 -7.66
CA ILE A 88 24.08 -9.14 -8.92
C ILE A 88 24.14 -7.61 -8.89
N ALA A 89 24.32 -7.01 -7.73
CA ALA A 89 24.32 -5.56 -7.55
C ALA A 89 25.30 -4.83 -8.52
N GLU A 90 26.48 -5.39 -8.76
CA GLU A 90 27.50 -4.87 -9.68
C GLU A 90 27.04 -4.84 -11.16
N LYS A 91 26.11 -5.74 -11.53
CA LYS A 91 25.57 -5.84 -12.88
C LYS A 91 24.27 -5.04 -13.05
N CYS A 92 23.78 -4.41 -11.98
CA CYS A 92 22.46 -3.82 -11.93
C CYS A 92 22.48 -2.35 -12.30
N GLN A 93 21.52 -1.95 -13.12
CA GLN A 93 21.32 -0.57 -13.56
C GLN A 93 19.84 -0.20 -13.50
N ILE A 94 19.56 1.07 -13.26
CA ILE A 94 18.20 1.61 -13.34
C ILE A 94 18.24 2.80 -14.28
N GLN A 95 17.42 2.76 -15.32
CA GLN A 95 17.33 3.81 -16.34
C GLN A 95 15.91 4.34 -16.42
N ALA A 96 15.76 5.65 -16.33
CA ALA A 96 14.47 6.30 -16.55
C ALA A 96 14.32 6.68 -18.02
N LEU A 97 13.14 6.44 -18.55
CA LEU A 97 12.67 6.79 -19.90
C LEU A 97 11.25 7.34 -19.83
N PRO A 98 10.81 8.12 -20.83
CA PRO A 98 9.39 8.43 -20.99
C PRO A 98 8.54 7.16 -21.07
N TRP A 99 7.34 7.18 -20.50
CA TRP A 99 6.44 6.02 -20.47
C TRP A 99 6.25 5.37 -21.86
N ALA A 100 6.05 6.19 -22.89
CA ALA A 100 5.83 5.71 -24.26
C ALA A 100 7.01 4.96 -24.88
N GLU A 101 8.21 5.12 -24.32
CA GLU A 101 9.44 4.48 -24.82
C GLU A 101 9.76 3.15 -24.13
N LEU A 102 9.17 2.88 -22.95
CA LEU A 102 9.50 1.72 -22.13
C LEU A 102 9.33 0.39 -22.89
N GLU A 103 8.19 0.21 -23.56
CA GLU A 103 7.92 -1.02 -24.33
C GLU A 103 8.94 -1.23 -25.45
N GLY A 104 9.19 -0.17 -26.23
CA GLY A 104 10.17 -0.22 -27.33
C GLY A 104 11.58 -0.51 -26.87
N ALA A 105 12.01 0.09 -25.79
CA ALA A 105 13.33 -0.10 -25.19
C ALA A 105 13.50 -1.55 -24.65
N LEU A 106 12.47 -2.10 -23.99
CA LEU A 106 12.48 -3.48 -23.53
C LEU A 106 12.61 -4.47 -24.70
N GLN A 107 11.82 -4.27 -25.76
CA GLN A 107 11.84 -5.15 -26.95
C GLN A 107 13.17 -5.09 -27.71
N LYS A 108 13.83 -3.94 -27.76
CA LYS A 108 15.15 -3.77 -28.35
C LYS A 108 16.30 -4.30 -27.49
N GLY A 109 16.01 -4.75 -26.25
CA GLY A 109 17.05 -5.19 -25.31
C GLY A 109 17.88 -4.05 -24.73
N GLU A 110 17.35 -2.82 -24.75
CA GLU A 110 17.97 -1.67 -24.06
C GLU A 110 17.83 -1.78 -22.53
N GLY A 111 16.86 -2.58 -22.06
CA GLY A 111 16.70 -3.04 -20.69
C GLY A 111 16.17 -4.46 -20.64
N GLU A 112 16.26 -5.09 -19.49
CA GLU A 112 15.83 -6.48 -19.26
C GLU A 112 14.46 -6.56 -18.56
N ALA A 113 14.08 -5.49 -17.81
CA ALA A 113 12.82 -5.45 -17.06
C ALA A 113 12.26 -4.04 -16.98
N ILE A 114 10.93 -3.92 -16.80
CA ILE A 114 10.24 -2.65 -16.52
C ILE A 114 9.66 -2.69 -15.11
N ILE A 115 9.98 -1.70 -14.30
CA ILE A 115 9.41 -1.45 -12.97
C ILE A 115 8.86 -0.02 -12.92
N ALA A 116 7.66 0.17 -13.46
CA ALA A 116 7.03 1.49 -13.64
C ALA A 116 5.52 1.49 -13.39
N GLY A 117 4.97 0.40 -12.79
CA GLY A 117 3.55 0.29 -12.52
C GLY A 117 2.71 -0.27 -13.68
N ILE A 118 3.31 -1.06 -14.58
CA ILE A 118 2.54 -1.77 -15.60
C ILE A 118 1.60 -2.75 -14.91
N ALA A 119 0.31 -2.65 -15.23
CA ALA A 119 -0.70 -3.58 -14.72
C ALA A 119 -0.64 -4.92 -15.48
N ALA A 120 -0.66 -6.02 -14.75
CA ALA A 120 -0.72 -7.36 -15.30
C ALA A 120 -2.17 -7.70 -15.71
N THR A 121 -2.58 -7.26 -16.90
CA THR A 121 -3.89 -7.53 -17.51
C THR A 121 -3.79 -8.67 -18.54
N PRO A 122 -4.91 -9.28 -18.97
CA PRO A 122 -4.89 -10.25 -20.07
C PRO A 122 -4.21 -9.70 -21.33
N GLU A 123 -4.41 -8.43 -21.66
CA GLU A 123 -3.80 -7.78 -22.82
C GLU A 123 -2.28 -7.62 -22.63
N SER A 124 -1.82 -7.07 -21.50
CA SER A 124 -0.38 -6.87 -21.24
C SER A 124 0.38 -8.20 -21.14
N ARG A 125 -0.27 -9.27 -20.68
CA ARG A 125 0.31 -10.63 -20.64
C ARG A 125 0.58 -11.24 -22.03
N SER A 126 -0.01 -10.71 -23.09
CA SER A 126 0.37 -11.11 -24.47
C SER A 126 1.71 -10.51 -24.91
N LYS A 127 2.16 -9.43 -24.27
CA LYS A 127 3.37 -8.69 -24.61
C LYS A 127 4.52 -8.95 -23.63
N TYR A 128 4.22 -9.28 -22.38
CA TYR A 128 5.18 -9.39 -21.29
C TYR A 128 5.00 -10.69 -20.51
N ALA A 129 6.09 -11.22 -19.98
CA ALA A 129 6.06 -12.05 -18.79
C ALA A 129 6.11 -11.13 -17.55
N PHE A 130 5.46 -11.53 -16.48
CA PHE A 130 5.35 -10.74 -15.26
C PHE A 130 5.82 -11.54 -14.06
N SER A 131 6.47 -10.86 -13.12
CA SER A 131 6.57 -11.35 -11.75
C SER A 131 5.17 -11.48 -11.13
N ARG A 132 5.05 -12.10 -9.98
CA ARG A 132 3.89 -11.93 -9.11
C ARG A 132 3.77 -10.46 -8.69
N SER A 133 2.57 -10.06 -8.31
CA SER A 133 2.33 -8.70 -7.84
C SER A 133 3.07 -8.44 -6.52
N TYR A 134 3.80 -7.34 -6.46
CA TYR A 134 4.49 -6.90 -5.25
C TYR A 134 3.70 -5.85 -4.45
N LEU A 135 2.70 -5.20 -5.07
CA LEU A 135 1.83 -4.22 -4.41
C LEU A 135 0.45 -4.25 -5.04
N GLN A 136 -0.58 -4.28 -4.20
CA GLN A 136 -1.98 -4.18 -4.61
C GLN A 136 -2.59 -2.90 -4.04
N PHE A 137 -3.65 -2.42 -4.66
CA PHE A 137 -4.38 -1.21 -4.24
C PHE A 137 -5.78 -1.61 -3.81
N PRO A 138 -5.99 -1.87 -2.51
CA PRO A 138 -7.30 -2.23 -2.01
C PRO A 138 -8.25 -1.03 -2.06
N ALA A 139 -9.53 -1.30 -2.27
CA ALA A 139 -10.55 -0.34 -1.90
C ALA A 139 -10.70 -0.28 -0.38
N ARG A 140 -10.92 0.92 0.14
CA ARG A 140 -11.14 1.18 1.57
C ARG A 140 -12.31 2.14 1.77
N PHE A 141 -12.94 2.03 2.94
CA PHE A 141 -13.78 3.12 3.43
C PHE A 141 -12.95 4.12 4.24
N ILE A 142 -13.34 5.39 4.16
CA ILE A 142 -12.90 6.43 5.09
C ILE A 142 -14.13 7.06 5.75
N MET A 143 -14.02 7.40 7.03
CA MET A 143 -15.13 7.95 7.82
C MET A 143 -14.62 9.04 8.76
N PRO A 144 -15.47 10.03 9.13
CA PRO A 144 -15.16 10.93 10.22
C PRO A 144 -14.87 10.17 11.51
N LYS A 145 -13.80 10.51 12.22
CA LYS A 145 -13.40 9.83 13.47
C LYS A 145 -14.52 9.78 14.49
N ALA A 146 -15.29 10.87 14.61
CA ALA A 146 -16.41 11.00 15.56
C ALA A 146 -17.60 10.08 15.22
N LYS A 147 -17.68 9.58 13.97
CA LYS A 147 -18.79 8.73 13.49
C LYS A 147 -18.32 7.35 13.05
N ALA A 148 -17.07 6.99 13.40
CA ALA A 148 -16.50 5.73 12.97
C ALA A 148 -17.26 4.53 13.51
N LEU A 149 -17.59 3.64 12.60
CA LEU A 149 -18.27 2.38 12.94
C LEU A 149 -17.27 1.39 13.55
N THR A 150 -17.79 0.52 14.42
CA THR A 150 -17.02 -0.63 14.93
C THR A 150 -17.04 -1.76 13.92
N GLU A 151 -15.93 -2.51 13.83
CA GLU A 151 -15.86 -3.68 12.96
C GLU A 151 -16.75 -4.84 13.48
N PRO A 152 -17.27 -5.68 12.60
CA PRO A 152 -17.27 -5.53 11.14
C PRO A 152 -18.27 -4.44 10.67
N ILE A 153 -17.87 -3.62 9.69
CA ILE A 153 -18.67 -2.45 9.29
C ILE A 153 -19.77 -2.77 8.27
N PHE A 154 -19.73 -3.93 7.61
CA PHE A 154 -20.61 -4.27 6.49
C PHE A 154 -22.10 -4.03 6.81
N ASP A 155 -22.60 -4.63 7.89
CA ASP A 155 -24.02 -4.48 8.29
C ASP A 155 -24.34 -3.07 8.80
N ARG A 156 -23.33 -2.38 9.37
CA ARG A 156 -23.47 -1.04 9.94
C ARG A 156 -23.50 0.06 8.89
N LEU A 157 -23.09 -0.25 7.65
CA LEU A 157 -23.18 0.64 6.50
C LEU A 157 -24.59 0.71 5.91
N ARG A 158 -25.50 -0.20 6.27
CA ARG A 158 -26.87 -0.23 5.75
C ARG A 158 -27.54 1.14 5.88
N GLY A 159 -28.04 1.66 4.75
CA GLY A 159 -28.70 2.97 4.67
C GLY A 159 -27.80 4.18 4.86
N LYS A 160 -26.47 4.01 5.03
CA LYS A 160 -25.51 5.13 5.10
C LYS A 160 -25.27 5.71 3.73
N ARG A 161 -25.08 7.02 3.68
CA ARG A 161 -24.64 7.74 2.47
C ARG A 161 -23.16 7.51 2.27
N VAL A 162 -22.80 6.86 1.18
CA VAL A 162 -21.41 6.55 0.85
C VAL A 162 -20.99 7.27 -0.42
N GLY A 163 -20.06 8.19 -0.28
CA GLY A 163 -19.47 8.95 -1.38
C GLY A 163 -18.48 8.09 -2.18
N VAL A 164 -18.51 8.20 -3.50
CA VAL A 164 -17.60 7.53 -4.43
C VAL A 164 -17.37 8.40 -5.66
N VAL A 165 -16.25 8.22 -6.35
CA VAL A 165 -16.00 8.92 -7.62
C VAL A 165 -16.85 8.28 -8.72
N ALA A 166 -17.65 9.09 -9.41
CA ALA A 166 -18.54 8.66 -10.47
C ALA A 166 -17.79 8.01 -11.64
N GLY A 167 -18.36 6.95 -12.21
CA GLY A 167 -17.81 6.19 -13.34
C GLY A 167 -16.58 5.35 -13.01
N SER A 168 -16.11 5.34 -11.76
CA SER A 168 -14.93 4.59 -11.36
C SER A 168 -15.21 3.09 -11.18
N ALA A 169 -14.15 2.28 -11.18
CA ALA A 169 -14.23 0.88 -10.80
C ALA A 169 -14.74 0.70 -9.36
N HIS A 170 -14.37 1.64 -8.48
CA HIS A 170 -14.83 1.65 -7.10
C HIS A 170 -16.34 1.89 -6.98
N GLU A 171 -16.93 2.72 -7.86
CA GLU A 171 -18.39 2.88 -7.86
C GLU A 171 -19.09 1.58 -8.24
N ARG A 172 -18.62 0.88 -9.28
CA ARG A 172 -19.18 -0.42 -9.67
C ARG A 172 -19.08 -1.42 -8.52
N MET A 173 -17.88 -1.56 -7.94
CA MET A 173 -17.64 -2.43 -6.79
C MET A 173 -18.53 -2.10 -5.59
N LEU A 174 -18.72 -0.79 -5.29
CA LEU A 174 -19.58 -0.36 -4.19
C LEU A 174 -21.04 -0.77 -4.41
N ARG A 175 -21.54 -0.64 -5.63
CA ARG A 175 -22.91 -1.01 -5.99
C ARG A 175 -23.12 -2.52 -5.93
N ASP A 176 -22.15 -3.30 -6.38
CA ASP A 176 -22.28 -4.75 -6.49
C ASP A 176 -22.10 -5.43 -5.13
N TYR A 177 -21.13 -5.00 -4.32
CA TYR A 177 -20.84 -5.65 -3.04
C TYR A 177 -21.53 -5.01 -1.83
N PHE A 178 -21.88 -3.73 -1.91
CA PHE A 178 -22.46 -2.98 -0.79
C PHE A 178 -23.83 -2.40 -1.17
N GLY A 179 -24.67 -3.16 -1.85
CA GLY A 179 -25.94 -2.72 -2.41
C GLY A 179 -26.97 -2.16 -1.38
N THR A 180 -26.69 -2.25 -0.08
CA THR A 180 -27.56 -1.70 0.98
C THR A 180 -27.23 -0.26 1.36
N VAL A 181 -26.16 0.34 0.81
CA VAL A 181 -25.77 1.74 1.06
C VAL A 181 -26.49 2.68 0.10
N GLN A 182 -26.57 3.95 0.48
CA GLN A 182 -26.99 5.03 -0.41
C GLN A 182 -25.76 5.60 -1.12
N VAL A 183 -25.57 5.20 -2.37
CA VAL A 183 -24.41 5.64 -3.17
C VAL A 183 -24.58 7.10 -3.58
N VAL A 184 -23.58 7.93 -3.25
CA VAL A 184 -23.53 9.36 -3.59
C VAL A 184 -22.32 9.58 -4.52
N PRO A 185 -22.52 9.69 -5.85
CA PRO A 185 -21.44 9.90 -6.79
C PRO A 185 -20.95 11.36 -6.77
N PHE A 186 -19.62 11.54 -6.82
CA PHE A 186 -18.94 12.83 -6.97
C PHE A 186 -18.15 12.84 -8.27
N ALA A 187 -18.09 13.98 -8.95
CA ALA A 187 -17.34 14.10 -10.20
C ALA A 187 -15.82 13.95 -9.97
N GLN A 188 -15.33 14.43 -8.83
CA GLN A 188 -13.90 14.40 -8.48
C GLN A 188 -13.66 13.94 -7.04
N LEU A 189 -12.48 13.36 -6.82
CA LEU A 189 -12.04 12.89 -5.51
C LEU A 189 -11.99 14.04 -4.47
N LYS A 190 -11.62 15.25 -4.88
CA LYS A 190 -11.62 16.42 -4.01
C LYS A 190 -13.01 16.73 -3.46
N GLU A 191 -14.04 16.66 -4.32
CA GLU A 191 -15.42 16.91 -3.91
C GLU A 191 -15.94 15.87 -2.91
N LEU A 192 -15.50 14.60 -3.07
CA LEU A 192 -15.78 13.54 -2.10
C LEU A 192 -15.17 13.87 -0.74
N TYR A 193 -13.91 14.33 -0.71
CA TYR A 193 -13.24 14.73 0.53
C TYR A 193 -13.94 15.90 1.22
N ASP A 194 -14.32 16.90 0.46
CA ASP A 194 -15.07 18.04 0.98
C ASP A 194 -16.46 17.61 1.47
N GLY A 195 -17.16 16.79 0.71
CA GLY A 195 -18.46 16.23 1.08
C GLY A 195 -18.41 15.39 2.37
N LEU A 196 -17.30 14.69 2.61
CA LEU A 196 -17.09 13.93 3.85
C LEU A 196 -16.88 14.86 5.05
N LYS A 197 -16.04 15.91 4.90
CA LYS A 197 -15.81 16.91 5.95
C LYS A 197 -17.07 17.70 6.27
N ASP A 198 -17.85 18.06 5.25
CA ASP A 198 -19.10 18.82 5.37
C ASP A 198 -20.29 17.96 5.88
N GLY A 199 -20.10 16.64 6.03
CA GLY A 199 -21.15 15.72 6.47
C GLY A 199 -22.24 15.47 5.41
N LYS A 200 -21.98 15.75 4.14
CA LYS A 200 -22.85 15.41 3.00
C LYS A 200 -22.95 13.90 2.81
N VAL A 201 -21.89 13.17 3.16
CA VAL A 201 -21.81 11.72 3.20
C VAL A 201 -21.31 11.23 4.55
N ASP A 202 -21.65 10.00 4.90
CA ASP A 202 -21.29 9.37 6.17
C ASP A 202 -19.97 8.60 6.06
N ALA A 203 -19.62 8.15 4.84
CA ALA A 203 -18.38 7.50 4.49
C ALA A 203 -17.97 7.85 3.05
N GLY A 204 -16.68 7.74 2.74
CA GLY A 204 -16.16 7.69 1.38
C GLY A 204 -15.66 6.29 1.06
N PHE A 205 -15.80 5.82 -0.17
CA PHE A 205 -15.28 4.56 -0.66
C PHE A 205 -14.41 4.79 -1.90
N GLY A 206 -13.22 4.19 -1.94
CA GLY A 206 -12.30 4.39 -3.05
C GLY A 206 -10.92 3.77 -2.82
N ASP A 207 -9.95 4.20 -3.64
CA ASP A 207 -8.57 3.75 -3.61
C ASP A 207 -7.90 4.05 -2.25
N GLY A 208 -7.49 2.99 -1.57
CA GLY A 208 -6.89 3.07 -0.25
C GLY A 208 -5.60 3.88 -0.21
N MET A 209 -4.76 3.78 -1.25
CA MET A 209 -3.51 4.54 -1.34
C MET A 209 -3.79 6.05 -1.46
N ARG A 210 -4.71 6.46 -2.34
CA ARG A 210 -5.11 7.88 -2.46
C ARG A 210 -5.68 8.42 -1.16
N PHE A 211 -6.49 7.61 -0.48
CA PHE A 211 -7.02 7.96 0.83
C PHE A 211 -5.92 8.06 1.89
N ALA A 212 -4.91 7.17 1.88
CA ALA A 212 -3.77 7.24 2.80
C ALA A 212 -3.01 8.55 2.68
N PHE A 213 -2.70 9.00 1.45
CA PHE A 213 -2.05 10.29 1.22
C PHE A 213 -2.91 11.46 1.67
N TRP A 214 -4.21 11.42 1.41
CA TRP A 214 -5.09 12.48 1.90
C TRP A 214 -5.18 12.50 3.43
N LEU A 215 -5.37 11.34 4.07
CA LEU A 215 -5.43 11.22 5.53
C LEU A 215 -4.15 11.70 6.22
N GLY A 216 -2.98 11.51 5.59
CA GLY A 216 -1.69 11.98 6.06
C GLY A 216 -1.42 13.47 5.78
N SER A 217 -2.27 14.14 5.00
CA SER A 217 -2.09 15.53 4.61
C SER A 217 -2.79 16.51 5.57
N SER A 218 -2.35 17.79 5.55
CA SER A 218 -3.03 18.89 6.24
C SER A 218 -4.46 19.12 5.73
N ASN A 219 -4.75 18.77 4.48
CA ASN A 219 -6.07 18.93 3.87
C ASN A 219 -7.16 18.07 4.52
N ALA A 220 -6.79 16.94 5.13
CA ALA A 220 -7.71 16.13 5.91
C ALA A 220 -8.05 16.76 7.26
N ALA A 221 -7.24 17.72 7.76
CA ALA A 221 -7.41 18.36 9.07
C ALA A 221 -7.67 17.34 10.20
N ALA A 222 -7.05 16.18 10.11
CA ALA A 222 -7.22 15.04 11.03
C ALA A 222 -8.68 14.58 11.23
N CYS A 223 -9.60 14.92 10.32
CA CYS A 223 -11.03 14.62 10.45
C CYS A 223 -11.37 13.14 10.52
N CYS A 224 -10.63 12.36 9.79
CA CYS A 224 -11.08 11.09 9.29
C CYS A 224 -10.08 9.97 9.54
N ARG A 225 -10.53 8.72 9.35
CA ARG A 225 -9.72 7.50 9.42
C ARG A 225 -10.24 6.43 8.47
N PHE A 226 -9.44 5.43 8.21
CA PHE A 226 -9.92 4.22 7.57
C PHE A 226 -10.95 3.48 8.42
N ALA A 227 -11.88 2.80 7.74
CA ALA A 227 -12.85 1.89 8.31
C ALA A 227 -13.08 0.74 7.34
N GLY A 228 -13.12 -0.49 7.84
CA GLY A 228 -13.28 -1.69 7.03
C GLY A 228 -12.16 -1.93 5.99
N GLY A 229 -12.15 -3.11 5.44
CA GLY A 229 -11.16 -3.54 4.46
C GLY A 229 -9.83 -3.99 5.07
N PRO A 230 -8.79 -4.19 4.27
CA PRO A 230 -8.72 -3.90 2.82
C PRO A 230 -9.63 -4.81 1.98
N TYR A 231 -10.28 -4.24 0.96
CA TYR A 231 -11.11 -5.00 0.02
C TYR A 231 -10.35 -5.17 -1.29
N LEU A 232 -9.94 -6.39 -1.57
CA LEU A 232 -9.27 -6.78 -2.80
C LEU A 232 -10.31 -7.42 -3.72
N ALA A 233 -10.45 -6.88 -4.92
CA ALA A 233 -11.39 -7.36 -5.93
C ALA A 233 -10.72 -7.24 -7.32
N PRO A 234 -9.93 -8.24 -7.73
CA PRO A 234 -9.14 -8.17 -8.96
C PRO A 234 -9.96 -7.89 -10.21
N GLU A 235 -11.21 -8.32 -10.25
CA GLU A 235 -12.16 -8.09 -11.34
C GLU A 235 -12.53 -6.60 -11.52
N TYR A 236 -12.40 -5.78 -10.47
CA TYR A 236 -12.62 -4.33 -10.50
C TYR A 236 -11.31 -3.55 -10.48
N LEU A 237 -10.37 -3.96 -9.63
CA LEU A 237 -9.19 -3.17 -9.25
C LEU A 237 -7.90 -3.66 -9.90
N GLY A 238 -7.96 -4.79 -10.63
CA GLY A 238 -6.79 -5.45 -11.21
C GLY A 238 -5.96 -6.21 -10.17
N SER A 239 -4.93 -6.88 -10.66
CA SER A 239 -4.07 -7.76 -9.84
C SER A 239 -2.92 -7.02 -9.14
N GLY A 240 -2.87 -5.69 -9.24
CA GLY A 240 -1.79 -4.89 -8.65
C GLY A 240 -0.60 -4.68 -9.58
N MET A 241 0.50 -4.16 -9.01
CA MET A 241 1.75 -3.89 -9.73
C MET A 241 2.66 -5.10 -9.77
N ALA A 242 3.27 -5.35 -10.91
CA ALA A 242 4.24 -6.41 -11.14
C ALA A 242 5.42 -5.89 -11.97
N ILE A 243 6.53 -6.62 -11.96
CA ILE A 243 7.69 -6.32 -12.80
C ILE A 243 7.49 -7.04 -14.13
N ALA A 244 7.57 -6.31 -15.24
CA ALA A 244 7.42 -6.85 -16.58
C ALA A 244 8.80 -7.18 -17.19
N THR A 245 8.90 -8.35 -17.83
CA THR A 245 10.04 -8.77 -18.66
C THR A 245 9.55 -9.04 -20.08
N ARG A 246 10.48 -9.31 -21.02
CA ARG A 246 10.06 -9.78 -22.33
C ARG A 246 9.25 -11.08 -22.21
N ALA A 247 8.25 -11.27 -23.06
CA ALA A 247 7.37 -12.44 -23.03
C ALA A 247 8.13 -13.78 -23.14
N ASN A 248 9.26 -13.78 -23.82
CA ASN A 248 10.12 -14.95 -23.98
C ASN A 248 11.17 -15.14 -22.87
N ASP A 249 11.08 -14.35 -21.79
CA ASP A 249 12.00 -14.42 -20.65
C ASP A 249 11.24 -14.63 -19.31
N PRO A 250 10.45 -15.70 -19.18
CA PRO A 250 9.75 -16.00 -17.93
C PRO A 250 10.70 -16.41 -16.80
N ALA A 251 11.92 -16.85 -17.13
CA ALA A 251 12.92 -17.21 -16.13
C ALA A 251 13.38 -15.99 -15.32
N LEU A 252 13.54 -14.84 -15.98
CA LEU A 252 13.87 -13.59 -15.26
C LEU A 252 12.69 -13.12 -14.40
N ALA A 253 11.45 -13.27 -14.86
CA ALA A 253 10.27 -12.97 -14.04
C ALA A 253 10.21 -13.84 -12.79
N ALA A 254 10.51 -15.15 -12.91
CA ALA A 254 10.59 -16.07 -11.79
C ALA A 254 11.77 -15.73 -10.83
N ALA A 255 12.87 -15.21 -11.35
CA ALA A 255 13.97 -14.71 -10.52
C ALA A 255 13.53 -13.51 -9.67
N PHE A 256 12.70 -12.64 -10.22
CA PHE A 256 12.11 -11.54 -9.44
C PHE A 256 11.16 -12.06 -8.36
N ASP A 257 10.39 -13.11 -8.62
CA ASP A 257 9.53 -13.74 -7.62
C ASP A 257 10.34 -14.23 -6.41
N TYR A 258 11.45 -14.92 -6.65
CA TYR A 258 12.37 -15.32 -5.60
C TYR A 258 12.86 -14.11 -4.79
N ALA A 259 13.38 -13.06 -5.45
CA ALA A 259 13.91 -11.89 -4.77
C ALA A 259 12.83 -11.12 -3.98
N LEU A 260 11.63 -10.96 -4.54
CA LEU A 260 10.51 -10.29 -3.88
C LEU A 260 10.05 -11.05 -2.63
N GLN A 261 10.04 -12.39 -2.70
CA GLN A 261 9.74 -13.23 -1.53
C GLN A 261 10.78 -13.03 -0.42
N GLU A 262 12.06 -13.13 -0.75
CA GLU A 262 13.16 -12.95 0.23
C GLU A 262 13.13 -11.53 0.85
N ILE A 263 12.93 -10.48 0.05
CA ILE A 263 12.78 -9.09 0.48
C ILE A 263 11.61 -8.96 1.46
N SER A 264 10.49 -9.63 1.17
CA SER A 264 9.29 -9.61 2.04
C SER A 264 9.54 -10.34 3.35
N VAL A 265 10.11 -11.54 3.31
CA VAL A 265 10.42 -12.35 4.50
C VAL A 265 11.43 -11.66 5.41
N LYS A 266 12.42 -10.96 4.84
CA LYS A 266 13.43 -10.18 5.58
C LYS A 266 12.92 -8.86 6.13
N GLY A 267 11.68 -8.47 5.86
CA GLY A 267 11.09 -7.21 6.31
C GLY A 267 11.53 -5.97 5.53
N ILE A 268 12.38 -6.11 4.50
CA ILE A 268 12.88 -5.00 3.68
C ILE A 268 11.73 -4.31 2.93
N PHE A 269 10.76 -5.10 2.44
CA PHE A 269 9.57 -4.57 1.80
C PHE A 269 8.77 -3.70 2.77
N ALA A 270 8.63 -4.13 4.03
CA ALA A 270 7.93 -3.37 5.06
C ALA A 270 8.60 -2.02 5.33
N GLU A 271 9.94 -1.97 5.38
CA GLU A 271 10.67 -0.71 5.54
C GLU A 271 10.38 0.26 4.39
N PHE A 272 10.42 -0.22 3.14
CA PHE A 272 10.11 0.62 1.98
C PHE A 272 8.66 1.07 2.00
N TYR A 273 7.73 0.17 2.29
CA TYR A 273 6.32 0.51 2.38
C TYR A 273 6.07 1.63 3.40
N LEU A 274 6.60 1.51 4.61
CA LEU A 274 6.45 2.52 5.66
C LEU A 274 7.20 3.82 5.37
N ARG A 275 8.26 3.77 4.59
CA ARG A 275 9.03 4.97 4.16
C ARG A 275 8.24 5.81 3.18
N TYR A 276 7.58 5.18 2.23
CA TYR A 276 6.93 5.88 1.11
C TYR A 276 5.44 6.15 1.31
N PHE A 277 4.78 5.43 2.21
CA PHE A 277 3.35 5.60 2.47
C PHE A 277 3.10 6.08 3.89
N PRO A 278 2.59 7.32 4.06
CA PRO A 278 2.48 7.99 5.38
C PRO A 278 1.45 7.33 6.30
N VAL A 279 0.48 6.62 5.72
CA VAL A 279 -0.55 5.85 6.44
C VAL A 279 -0.69 4.54 5.69
N SER A 280 -0.69 3.42 6.43
CA SER A 280 -0.96 2.12 5.81
C SER A 280 -2.37 2.10 5.22
N PHE A 281 -2.51 1.61 4.00
CA PHE A 281 -3.78 1.45 3.31
C PHE A 281 -4.25 -0.02 3.23
N PHE A 282 -3.52 -0.91 3.91
CA PHE A 282 -3.89 -2.32 4.13
C PHE A 282 -4.47 -2.54 5.51
#